data_caaa44ffd1be3c83e5ba33f0e03cc2eb
#
_entry.id   caaa44ffd1be3c83e5ba33f0e03cc2eb
#
_cell.length_a   1.000
_cell.length_b   1.000
_cell.length_c   1.000
_cell.angle_alpha   90.00
_cell.angle_beta   90.00
_cell.angle_gamma   90.00
#
_symmetry.space_group_name_H-M   'P 1'
#
loop_
_entity.id
_entity.type
_entity.pdbx_description
1 polymer ?
#
loop_
_entity_poly.entity_id
_entity_poly.type
_entity_poly.pdbx_seq_one_letter_code
_entity_poly.pdbx_strand_id
1 'polypeptide(L)'
;MIRHRAAVIGRPVSHSLSPVLHRAAYAGLGLEDWSYERRETDSESLPGLLAELAAPVQAGPAWAGLSVTMPLKQVLQAHLDVIDPLAEAVGAVNTVVAQRSGAGDALLTGFNTDVAGIVGALREAARTQTPGSSDAHLRIEQAVVLGSGATACSALAALGELRAGRITVVARRHAGPGRALSAAHRMGLDIEPFTWKPADSTSNTEVAQRLAAADVVISTLPAHAADPLEGPLRQALARAEGTRAGAVMLDVVYAPWPTAVAGAWADAGGALAPGWLMLLHQAVPQVQLMTGRQPDIECMRTALRSALAPPSTTPVRTND
;
A
#
# COMPACT_ATOMS: atom_id res chain seq x y z
N MET A 1 -25.37 18.64 -7.85
CA MET A 1 -24.61 19.51 -6.89
C MET A 1 -23.86 18.60 -5.94
N ILE A 2 -22.54 18.83 -5.72
CA ILE A 2 -21.72 18.02 -4.82
C ILE A 2 -22.17 18.22 -3.37
N ARG A 3 -22.44 17.12 -2.67
CA ARG A 3 -22.83 17.09 -1.26
C ARG A 3 -21.77 16.46 -0.36
N HIS A 4 -20.97 15.56 -0.91
CA HIS A 4 -19.94 14.85 -0.17
C HIS A 4 -18.58 15.01 -0.84
N ARG A 5 -17.54 15.16 -0.05
CA ARG A 5 -16.16 15.24 -0.54
C ARG A 5 -15.22 14.37 0.27
N ALA A 6 -14.23 13.84 -0.41
CA ALA A 6 -13.10 13.16 0.18
C ALA A 6 -11.82 13.56 -0.56
N ALA A 7 -10.68 13.27 0.01
CA ALA A 7 -9.40 13.60 -0.61
C ALA A 7 -8.31 12.59 -0.24
N VAL A 8 -7.28 12.51 -1.07
CA VAL A 8 -6.00 11.95 -0.64
C VAL A 8 -5.09 13.07 -0.17
N ILE A 9 -4.45 12.87 0.99
CA ILE A 9 -3.53 13.81 1.62
C ILE A 9 -2.14 13.20 1.82
N GLY A 10 -1.12 14.05 1.74
CA GLY A 10 0.29 13.70 1.89
C GLY A 10 1.18 14.68 1.13
N ARG A 11 2.50 14.43 1.11
CA ARG A 11 3.46 15.27 0.38
C ARG A 11 4.66 14.45 -0.10
N PRO A 12 4.92 14.36 -1.43
CA PRO A 12 4.06 14.85 -2.51
C PRO A 12 2.83 13.96 -2.73
N VAL A 13 1.73 14.53 -3.24
CA VAL A 13 0.48 13.80 -3.53
C VAL A 13 0.02 13.96 -4.99
N SER A 14 0.73 14.78 -5.77
CA SER A 14 0.38 15.10 -7.17
C SER A 14 0.24 13.87 -8.08
N HIS A 15 1.07 12.85 -7.86
CA HIS A 15 1.10 11.61 -8.66
C HIS A 15 0.17 10.51 -8.13
N SER A 16 -0.59 10.76 -7.05
CA SER A 16 -1.49 9.75 -6.48
C SER A 16 -2.58 9.34 -7.48
N LEU A 17 -2.77 8.03 -7.63
CA LEU A 17 -3.84 7.45 -8.43
C LEU A 17 -5.13 7.19 -7.64
N SER A 18 -5.17 7.52 -6.34
CA SER A 18 -6.38 7.39 -5.51
C SER A 18 -7.59 8.12 -6.10
N PRO A 19 -7.48 9.34 -6.70
CA PRO A 19 -8.64 9.97 -7.33
C PRO A 19 -9.22 9.20 -8.51
N VAL A 20 -8.41 8.46 -9.25
CA VAL A 20 -8.88 7.59 -10.35
C VAL A 20 -9.75 6.48 -9.79
N LEU A 21 -9.27 5.80 -8.74
CA LEU A 21 -9.98 4.70 -8.10
C LEU A 21 -11.28 5.14 -7.45
N HIS A 22 -11.24 6.19 -6.63
CA HIS A 22 -12.42 6.67 -5.91
C HIS A 22 -13.50 7.22 -6.84
N ARG A 23 -13.12 8.00 -7.87
CA ARG A 23 -14.08 8.51 -8.86
C ARG A 23 -14.73 7.39 -9.66
N ALA A 24 -13.96 6.36 -10.07
CA ALA A 24 -14.51 5.19 -10.73
C ALA A 24 -15.49 4.43 -9.81
N ALA A 25 -15.14 4.26 -8.53
CA ALA A 25 -16.03 3.65 -7.54
C ALA A 25 -17.32 4.46 -7.35
N TYR A 26 -17.23 5.79 -7.23
CA TYR A 26 -18.40 6.67 -7.09
C TYR A 26 -19.31 6.59 -8.31
N ALA A 27 -18.74 6.61 -9.51
CA ALA A 27 -19.52 6.44 -10.76
C ALA A 27 -20.23 5.08 -10.81
N GLY A 28 -19.53 3.98 -10.48
CA GLY A 28 -20.12 2.63 -10.45
C GLY A 28 -21.20 2.46 -9.37
N LEU A 29 -21.15 3.25 -8.29
CA LEU A 29 -22.14 3.27 -7.22
C LEU A 29 -23.30 4.26 -7.45
N GLY A 30 -23.27 5.04 -8.54
CA GLY A 30 -24.26 6.10 -8.80
C GLY A 30 -24.18 7.27 -7.81
N LEU A 31 -23.01 7.55 -7.26
CA LEU A 31 -22.75 8.62 -6.29
C LEU A 31 -22.34 9.91 -7.03
N GLU A 32 -23.25 10.51 -7.80
CA GLU A 32 -22.99 11.68 -8.62
C GLU A 32 -22.75 12.96 -7.79
N ASP A 33 -23.15 12.95 -6.54
CA ASP A 33 -22.98 14.06 -5.59
C ASP A 33 -21.72 13.95 -4.73
N TRP A 34 -20.80 13.02 -5.09
CA TRP A 34 -19.51 12.83 -4.42
C TRP A 34 -18.35 13.37 -5.24
N SER A 35 -17.37 13.98 -4.55
CA SER A 35 -16.10 14.40 -5.16
C SER A 35 -14.90 13.82 -4.43
N TYR A 36 -13.82 13.60 -5.19
CA TYR A 36 -12.55 13.16 -4.63
C TYR A 36 -11.40 13.93 -5.27
N GLU A 37 -10.54 14.50 -4.43
CA GLU A 37 -9.45 15.38 -4.86
C GLU A 37 -8.09 14.97 -4.28
N ARG A 38 -7.02 15.61 -4.76
CA ARG A 38 -5.70 15.60 -4.14
C ARG A 38 -5.54 16.87 -3.32
N ARG A 39 -5.06 16.75 -2.08
CA ARG A 39 -4.77 17.91 -1.25
C ARG A 39 -3.38 17.74 -0.63
N GLU A 40 -2.42 18.48 -1.15
CA GLU A 40 -1.07 18.45 -0.61
C GLU A 40 -1.10 18.97 0.83
N THR A 41 -0.61 18.12 1.74
CA THR A 41 -0.68 18.34 3.20
C THR A 41 0.58 17.81 3.83
N ASP A 42 1.21 18.59 4.68
CA ASP A 42 2.32 18.18 5.53
C ASP A 42 1.90 18.14 7.01
N SER A 43 2.84 17.82 7.89
CA SER A 43 2.54 17.70 9.33
C SER A 43 2.16 19.04 9.98
N GLU A 44 2.57 20.17 9.41
CA GLU A 44 2.29 21.51 9.94
C GLU A 44 0.86 21.94 9.60
N SER A 45 0.41 21.70 8.37
CA SER A 45 -0.94 22.03 7.89
C SER A 45 -2.02 21.01 8.30
N LEU A 46 -1.61 19.82 8.75
CA LEU A 46 -2.52 18.73 9.12
C LEU A 46 -3.57 19.11 10.18
N PRO A 47 -3.25 19.77 11.33
CA PRO A 47 -4.23 20.09 12.34
C PRO A 47 -5.35 21.01 11.81
N GLY A 48 -5.01 21.98 10.95
CA GLY A 48 -6.01 22.86 10.32
C GLY A 48 -6.97 22.11 9.41
N LEU A 49 -6.45 21.15 8.63
CA LEU A 49 -7.29 20.29 7.78
C LEU A 49 -8.20 19.39 8.61
N LEU A 50 -7.72 18.81 9.70
CA LEU A 50 -8.54 17.97 10.58
C LEU A 50 -9.64 18.78 11.28
N ALA A 51 -9.35 20.01 11.68
CA ALA A 51 -10.37 20.93 12.20
C ALA A 51 -11.44 21.25 11.14
N GLU A 52 -11.04 21.47 9.87
CA GLU A 52 -11.99 21.64 8.75
C GLU A 52 -12.83 20.36 8.53
N LEU A 53 -12.22 19.19 8.63
CA LEU A 53 -12.90 17.90 8.49
C LEU A 53 -13.95 17.67 9.59
N ALA A 54 -13.62 18.03 10.82
CA ALA A 54 -14.48 17.86 11.99
C ALA A 54 -15.63 18.89 12.03
N ALA A 55 -15.39 20.12 11.55
CA ALA A 55 -16.32 21.23 11.69
C ALA A 55 -17.76 20.93 11.24
N PRO A 56 -18.78 21.51 11.87
CA PRO A 56 -20.18 21.37 11.45
C PRO A 56 -20.39 21.77 10.01
N VAL A 57 -21.27 21.10 9.30
CA VAL A 57 -21.59 21.43 7.91
C VAL A 57 -22.57 22.62 7.91
N GLN A 58 -22.06 23.81 7.70
CA GLN A 58 -22.89 25.03 7.60
C GLN A 58 -23.29 25.33 6.14
N ALA A 59 -22.37 25.12 5.19
CA ALA A 59 -22.61 25.30 3.76
C ALA A 59 -21.61 24.47 2.94
N GLY A 60 -22.03 24.05 1.75
CA GLY A 60 -21.17 23.28 0.83
C GLY A 60 -21.12 21.77 1.13
N PRO A 61 -20.21 21.04 0.48
CA PRO A 61 -20.11 19.59 0.62
C PRO A 61 -19.51 19.19 1.96
N ALA A 62 -20.13 18.18 2.60
CA ALA A 62 -19.61 17.58 3.82
C ALA A 62 -18.38 16.74 3.54
N TRP A 63 -17.39 16.82 4.41
CA TRP A 63 -16.29 15.87 4.39
C TRP A 63 -16.78 14.47 4.82
N ALA A 64 -16.49 13.46 3.99
CA ALA A 64 -16.71 12.05 4.30
C ALA A 64 -15.46 11.39 4.90
N GLY A 65 -14.27 11.79 4.44
CA GLY A 65 -13.03 11.25 4.94
C GLY A 65 -11.81 11.62 4.10
N LEU A 66 -10.67 11.04 4.50
CA LEU A 66 -9.37 11.26 3.87
C LEU A 66 -8.66 9.91 3.67
N SER A 67 -8.06 9.72 2.49
CA SER A 67 -6.99 8.74 2.30
C SER A 67 -5.66 9.40 2.62
N VAL A 68 -4.78 8.70 3.33
CA VAL A 68 -3.56 9.28 3.88
C VAL A 68 -2.34 8.56 3.35
N THR A 69 -1.38 9.32 2.82
CA THR A 69 -0.07 8.80 2.39
C THR A 69 1.08 9.48 3.14
N MET A 70 2.32 9.18 2.72
CA MET A 70 3.52 9.80 3.29
C MET A 70 3.41 11.33 3.35
N PRO A 71 3.97 11.97 4.41
CA PRO A 71 4.58 11.38 5.59
C PRO A 71 3.60 11.20 6.76
N LEU A 72 2.29 11.30 6.55
CA LEU A 72 1.28 11.57 7.57
C LEU A 72 0.75 10.35 8.32
N LYS A 73 0.91 9.13 7.77
CA LYS A 73 0.28 7.90 8.29
C LYS A 73 0.51 7.62 9.78
N GLN A 74 1.66 8.04 10.31
CA GLN A 74 2.03 7.84 11.72
C GLN A 74 1.71 9.06 12.59
N VAL A 75 1.96 10.25 12.05
CA VAL A 75 1.72 11.52 12.75
C VAL A 75 0.23 11.70 13.07
N LEU A 76 -0.62 11.25 12.16
CA LEU A 76 -2.06 11.45 12.21
C LEU A 76 -2.71 10.85 13.48
N GLN A 77 -2.20 9.75 14.03
CA GLN A 77 -2.78 9.07 15.18
C GLN A 77 -3.00 9.97 16.40
N ALA A 78 -2.07 10.88 16.66
CA ALA A 78 -2.16 11.81 17.79
C ALA A 78 -3.26 12.88 17.66
N HIS A 79 -3.91 12.95 16.51
CA HIS A 79 -4.90 13.97 16.17
C HIS A 79 -6.32 13.41 15.92
N LEU A 80 -6.54 12.11 16.16
CA LEU A 80 -7.81 11.45 15.93
C LEU A 80 -8.54 11.16 17.25
N ASP A 81 -9.86 11.18 17.19
CA ASP A 81 -10.71 10.89 18.35
C ASP A 81 -10.75 9.40 18.67
N VAL A 82 -10.77 8.56 17.60
CA VAL A 82 -10.81 7.11 17.70
C VAL A 82 -9.85 6.49 16.68
N ILE A 83 -9.17 5.42 17.09
CA ILE A 83 -8.33 4.63 16.20
C ILE A 83 -8.82 3.18 16.23
N ASP A 84 -9.04 2.63 15.05
CA ASP A 84 -9.38 1.21 14.90
C ASP A 84 -8.28 0.32 15.50
N PRO A 85 -8.60 -0.78 16.19
CA PRO A 85 -7.61 -1.64 16.86
C PRO A 85 -6.50 -2.15 15.95
N LEU A 86 -6.79 -2.45 14.66
CA LEU A 86 -5.76 -2.84 13.69
C LEU A 86 -4.82 -1.67 13.39
N ALA A 87 -5.37 -0.48 13.15
CA ALA A 87 -4.56 0.72 12.88
C ALA A 87 -3.68 1.09 14.09
N GLU A 88 -4.18 0.91 15.31
CA GLU A 88 -3.42 1.11 16.56
C GLU A 88 -2.27 0.10 16.69
N ALA A 89 -2.57 -1.19 16.49
CA ALA A 89 -1.55 -2.25 16.56
C ALA A 89 -0.45 -2.06 15.50
N VAL A 90 -0.83 -1.73 14.27
CA VAL A 90 0.10 -1.40 13.17
C VAL A 90 0.90 -0.14 13.48
N GLY A 91 0.29 0.84 14.14
CA GLY A 91 0.88 2.15 14.42
C GLY A 91 0.90 3.07 13.18
N ALA A 92 -0.09 2.93 12.30
CA ALA A 92 -0.24 3.77 11.12
C ALA A 92 -1.70 3.82 10.66
N VAL A 93 -2.17 5.01 10.31
CA VAL A 93 -3.50 5.29 9.75
C VAL A 93 -3.35 5.69 8.29
N ASN A 94 -4.03 5.01 7.38
CA ASN A 94 -4.08 5.39 5.97
C ASN A 94 -5.46 5.91 5.53
N THR A 95 -6.45 5.88 6.43
CA THR A 95 -7.84 6.28 6.15
C THR A 95 -8.42 6.97 7.37
N VAL A 96 -9.01 8.15 7.18
CA VAL A 96 -9.80 8.86 8.20
C VAL A 96 -11.23 8.96 7.72
N VAL A 97 -12.19 8.66 8.59
CA VAL A 97 -13.62 8.83 8.34
C VAL A 97 -14.17 9.90 9.28
N ALA A 98 -14.92 10.85 8.74
CA ALA A 98 -15.62 11.87 9.49
C ALA A 98 -17.05 11.37 9.79
N GLN A 99 -17.25 10.83 10.97
CA GLN A 99 -18.55 10.29 11.39
C GLN A 99 -19.40 11.38 12.05
N ARG A 100 -20.62 11.57 11.57
CA ARG A 100 -21.55 12.59 12.09
C ARG A 100 -22.82 11.92 12.62
N SER A 101 -23.18 12.24 13.84
CA SER A 101 -24.45 11.82 14.45
C SER A 101 -25.55 12.89 14.36
N GLY A 102 -25.25 14.03 13.71
CA GLY A 102 -26.15 15.19 13.59
C GLY A 102 -25.47 16.38 12.97
N ALA A 103 -25.89 17.60 13.29
CA ALA A 103 -25.37 18.83 12.73
C ALA A 103 -24.08 19.34 13.42
N GLY A 104 -23.63 18.69 14.50
CA GLY A 104 -22.43 19.05 15.25
C GLY A 104 -21.14 18.60 14.57
N ASP A 105 -20.05 18.68 15.34
CA ASP A 105 -18.73 18.23 14.92
C ASP A 105 -18.71 16.74 14.58
N ALA A 106 -17.90 16.37 13.60
CA ALA A 106 -17.67 14.97 13.28
C ALA A 106 -16.68 14.34 14.25
N LEU A 107 -16.93 13.09 14.60
CA LEU A 107 -15.94 12.20 15.19
C LEU A 107 -14.97 11.73 14.11
N LEU A 108 -13.67 11.94 14.31
CA LEU A 108 -12.63 11.51 13.38
C LEU A 108 -12.09 10.14 13.77
N THR A 109 -12.43 9.13 12.98
CA THR A 109 -12.00 7.75 13.21
C THR A 109 -10.93 7.33 12.19
N GLY A 110 -9.82 6.78 12.68
CA GLY A 110 -8.69 6.33 11.87
C GLY A 110 -8.66 4.83 11.64
N PHE A 111 -8.39 4.41 10.40
CA PHE A 111 -8.29 3.01 9.98
C PHE A 111 -7.00 2.73 9.22
N ASN A 112 -6.63 1.45 9.13
CA ASN A 112 -5.56 0.99 8.26
C ASN A 112 -6.09 -0.03 7.23
N THR A 113 -6.24 0.40 5.99
CA THR A 113 -6.66 -0.46 4.88
C THR A 113 -5.48 -0.99 4.05
N ASP A 114 -4.23 -0.56 4.34
CA ASP A 114 -3.04 -1.07 3.68
C ASP A 114 -2.87 -2.58 3.90
N VAL A 115 -3.25 -3.09 5.07
CA VAL A 115 -3.21 -4.52 5.41
C VAL A 115 -4.05 -5.32 4.41
N ALA A 116 -5.32 -4.93 4.24
CA ALA A 116 -6.20 -5.56 3.25
C ALA A 116 -5.66 -5.41 1.82
N GLY A 117 -5.04 -4.27 1.51
CA GLY A 117 -4.38 -4.02 0.24
C GLY A 117 -3.25 -5.00 -0.06
N ILE A 118 -2.38 -5.23 0.91
CA ILE A 118 -1.25 -6.17 0.79
C ILE A 118 -1.75 -7.61 0.68
N VAL A 119 -2.67 -8.03 1.54
CA VAL A 119 -3.26 -9.38 1.52
C VAL A 119 -3.94 -9.65 0.17
N GLY A 120 -4.76 -8.71 -0.31
CA GLY A 120 -5.43 -8.82 -1.60
C GLY A 120 -4.46 -8.94 -2.77
N ALA A 121 -3.43 -8.09 -2.80
CA ALA A 121 -2.41 -8.09 -3.85
C ALA A 121 -1.62 -9.40 -3.89
N LEU A 122 -1.18 -9.90 -2.74
CA LEU A 122 -0.44 -11.16 -2.66
C LEU A 122 -1.29 -12.36 -3.08
N ARG A 123 -2.55 -12.44 -2.60
CA ARG A 123 -3.48 -13.51 -2.99
C ARG A 123 -3.79 -13.49 -4.48
N GLU A 124 -3.97 -12.31 -5.07
CA GLU A 124 -4.24 -12.19 -6.50
C GLU A 124 -3.04 -12.61 -7.33
N ALA A 125 -1.84 -12.16 -6.98
CA ALA A 125 -0.62 -12.56 -7.68
C ALA A 125 -0.34 -14.06 -7.58
N ALA A 126 -0.57 -14.68 -6.43
CA ALA A 126 -0.41 -16.13 -6.25
C ALA A 126 -1.34 -16.94 -7.17
N ARG A 127 -2.58 -16.48 -7.39
CA ARG A 127 -3.54 -17.15 -8.30
C ARG A 127 -3.07 -17.16 -9.76
N THR A 128 -2.26 -16.20 -10.18
CA THR A 128 -1.73 -16.20 -11.56
C THR A 128 -0.75 -17.32 -11.82
N GLN A 129 -0.11 -17.87 -10.79
CA GLN A 129 0.85 -18.98 -10.90
C GLN A 129 0.16 -20.35 -10.93
N THR A 130 -1.06 -20.47 -10.42
CA THR A 130 -1.82 -21.72 -10.37
C THR A 130 -3.22 -21.54 -10.95
N PRO A 131 -3.35 -21.39 -12.29
CA PRO A 131 -4.65 -21.26 -12.93
C PRO A 131 -5.51 -22.51 -12.68
N GLY A 132 -6.72 -22.30 -12.15
CA GLY A 132 -7.70 -23.39 -11.92
C GLY A 132 -7.72 -23.95 -10.49
N SER A 133 -6.86 -23.50 -9.59
CA SER A 133 -6.97 -23.82 -8.15
C SER A 133 -7.87 -22.79 -7.46
N SER A 134 -9.07 -23.22 -7.02
CA SER A 134 -9.96 -22.40 -6.17
C SER A 134 -9.32 -22.10 -4.80
N ASP A 135 -8.33 -22.88 -4.39
CA ASP A 135 -7.65 -22.86 -3.09
C ASP A 135 -6.14 -22.62 -3.24
N ALA A 136 -5.73 -21.58 -3.99
CA ALA A 136 -4.35 -21.13 -3.93
C ALA A 136 -4.07 -20.53 -2.54
N HIS A 137 -3.97 -21.40 -1.52
CA HIS A 137 -3.48 -21.02 -0.20
C HIS A 137 -2.01 -20.64 -0.33
N LEU A 138 -1.72 -19.37 -0.11
CA LEU A 138 -0.35 -18.90 -0.01
C LEU A 138 0.27 -19.54 1.24
N ARG A 139 1.07 -20.59 1.05
CA ARG A 139 1.83 -21.17 2.15
C ARG A 139 3.12 -20.39 2.28
N ILE A 140 3.28 -19.68 3.39
CA ILE A 140 4.41 -18.79 3.63
C ILE A 140 5.23 -19.35 4.79
N GLU A 141 6.31 -20.06 4.49
CA GLU A 141 7.26 -20.51 5.50
C GLU A 141 8.27 -19.41 5.82
N GLN A 142 8.69 -18.66 4.79
CA GLN A 142 9.67 -17.58 4.91
C GLN A 142 9.17 -16.34 4.17
N ALA A 143 9.08 -15.24 4.89
CA ALA A 143 8.75 -13.92 4.32
C ALA A 143 9.88 -12.92 4.58
N VAL A 144 10.13 -12.04 3.63
CA VAL A 144 11.07 -10.94 3.77
C VAL A 144 10.37 -9.62 3.49
N VAL A 145 10.49 -8.67 4.43
CA VAL A 145 10.00 -7.30 4.28
C VAL A 145 11.20 -6.37 4.12
N LEU A 146 11.28 -5.67 2.98
CA LEU A 146 12.25 -4.61 2.75
C LEU A 146 11.67 -3.27 3.23
N GLY A 147 12.28 -2.67 4.24
CA GLY A 147 11.82 -1.43 4.86
C GLY A 147 11.34 -1.62 6.30
N SER A 148 11.16 -0.51 7.02
CA SER A 148 10.75 -0.52 8.43
C SER A 148 9.81 0.65 8.77
N GLY A 149 9.21 1.30 7.77
CA GLY A 149 8.30 2.43 7.94
C GLY A 149 6.83 1.99 8.08
N ALA A 150 5.90 2.93 7.94
CA ALA A 150 4.46 2.70 8.09
C ALA A 150 3.93 1.54 7.25
N THR A 151 4.28 1.49 5.96
CA THR A 151 3.85 0.41 5.07
C THR A 151 4.48 -0.93 5.44
N ALA A 152 5.73 -0.96 5.95
CA ALA A 152 6.34 -2.18 6.47
C ALA A 152 5.61 -2.70 7.72
N CYS A 153 5.12 -1.80 8.58
CA CYS A 153 4.30 -2.19 9.73
C CYS A 153 2.97 -2.82 9.28
N SER A 154 2.33 -2.27 8.23
CA SER A 154 1.14 -2.89 7.61
C SER A 154 1.46 -4.23 6.96
N ALA A 155 2.66 -4.38 6.36
CA ALA A 155 3.12 -5.65 5.80
C ALA A 155 3.28 -6.75 6.86
N LEU A 156 3.76 -6.39 8.06
CA LEU A 156 3.83 -7.34 9.18
C LEU A 156 2.44 -7.83 9.60
N ALA A 157 1.47 -6.93 9.72
CA ALA A 157 0.08 -7.29 10.02
C ALA A 157 -0.51 -8.21 8.94
N ALA A 158 -0.26 -7.91 7.67
CA ALA A 158 -0.71 -8.73 6.54
C ALA A 158 -0.07 -10.14 6.56
N LEU A 159 1.21 -10.23 6.86
CA LEU A 159 1.90 -11.52 7.02
C LEU A 159 1.39 -12.31 8.23
N GLY A 160 1.04 -11.64 9.32
CA GLY A 160 0.36 -12.25 10.46
C GLY A 160 -1.02 -12.82 10.09
N GLU A 161 -1.85 -12.07 9.34
CA GLU A 161 -3.14 -12.55 8.82
C GLU A 161 -2.98 -13.75 7.89
N LEU A 162 -1.93 -13.74 7.05
CA LEU A 162 -1.58 -14.83 6.14
C LEU A 162 -0.88 -16.00 6.84
N ARG A 163 -0.65 -15.91 8.15
CA ARG A 163 0.01 -16.95 8.98
C ARG A 163 1.40 -17.31 8.47
N ALA A 164 2.19 -16.31 8.09
CA ALA A 164 3.57 -16.53 7.71
C ALA A 164 4.39 -17.11 8.89
N GLY A 165 5.26 -18.06 8.59
CA GLY A 165 6.10 -18.73 9.59
C GLY A 165 7.20 -17.79 10.10
N ARG A 166 8.30 -17.69 9.37
CA ARG A 166 9.43 -16.80 9.71
C ARG A 166 9.31 -15.49 8.93
N ILE A 167 9.43 -14.37 9.63
CA ILE A 167 9.39 -13.03 9.01
C ILE A 167 10.73 -12.35 9.27
N THR A 168 11.50 -12.09 8.21
CA THR A 168 12.72 -11.28 8.27
C THR A 168 12.42 -9.86 7.82
N VAL A 169 12.79 -8.87 8.63
CA VAL A 169 12.68 -7.45 8.26
C VAL A 169 14.06 -6.91 7.93
N VAL A 170 14.24 -6.49 6.70
CA VAL A 170 15.50 -5.94 6.19
C VAL A 170 15.41 -4.42 6.09
N ALA A 171 16.18 -3.71 6.90
CA ALA A 171 16.15 -2.25 6.93
C ALA A 171 17.46 -1.66 7.46
N ARG A 172 17.67 -0.38 7.20
CA ARG A 172 18.82 0.37 7.77
C ARG A 172 18.67 0.63 9.27
N ARG A 173 17.43 0.69 9.77
CA ARG A 173 17.08 0.92 11.17
C ARG A 173 15.76 0.22 11.48
N HIS A 174 15.68 -0.47 12.60
CA HIS A 174 14.53 -1.27 13.02
C HIS A 174 13.80 -0.70 14.24
N ALA A 175 14.55 -0.07 15.15
CA ALA A 175 14.02 0.47 16.40
C ALA A 175 13.60 1.94 16.26
N GLY A 176 12.72 2.36 17.16
CA GLY A 176 12.17 3.71 17.25
C GLY A 176 10.66 3.77 17.02
N PRO A 177 10.03 4.91 17.36
CA PRO A 177 8.61 5.11 17.14
C PRO A 177 8.22 4.85 15.68
N GLY A 178 7.10 4.16 15.44
CA GLY A 178 6.60 3.86 14.12
C GLY A 178 7.48 2.93 13.27
N ARG A 179 8.39 2.17 13.87
CA ARG A 179 9.25 1.20 13.19
C ARG A 179 8.76 -0.22 13.37
N ALA A 180 9.22 -1.11 12.50
CA ALA A 180 8.79 -2.50 12.42
C ALA A 180 8.90 -3.27 13.75
N LEU A 181 9.99 -3.10 14.52
CA LEU A 181 10.13 -3.76 15.83
C LEU A 181 9.05 -3.36 16.82
N SER A 182 8.72 -2.07 16.90
CA SER A 182 7.66 -1.58 17.79
C SER A 182 6.28 -2.08 17.35
N ALA A 183 6.03 -2.15 16.05
CA ALA A 183 4.78 -2.68 15.50
C ALA A 183 4.66 -4.20 15.74
N ALA A 184 5.73 -4.96 15.48
CA ALA A 184 5.77 -6.40 15.73
C ALA A 184 5.47 -6.71 17.21
N HIS A 185 6.08 -5.96 18.13
CA HIS A 185 5.84 -6.11 19.58
C HIS A 185 4.35 -5.89 19.94
N ARG A 186 3.72 -4.80 19.42
CA ARG A 186 2.30 -4.54 19.67
C ARG A 186 1.38 -5.63 19.12
N MET A 187 1.75 -6.24 18.00
CA MET A 187 1.00 -7.30 17.34
C MET A 187 1.30 -8.70 17.88
N GLY A 188 2.27 -8.84 18.81
CA GLY A 188 2.71 -10.14 19.30
C GLY A 188 3.38 -11.01 18.21
N LEU A 189 4.01 -10.38 17.22
CA LEU A 189 4.70 -11.06 16.12
C LEU A 189 6.19 -11.19 16.44
N ASP A 190 6.73 -12.39 16.25
CA ASP A 190 8.16 -12.61 16.28
C ASP A 190 8.76 -12.34 14.90
N ILE A 191 9.77 -11.45 14.84
CA ILE A 191 10.44 -11.06 13.60
C ILE A 191 11.95 -11.12 13.76
N GLU A 192 12.65 -11.45 12.68
CA GLU A 192 14.10 -11.42 12.59
C GLU A 192 14.57 -10.09 11.96
N PRO A 193 15.13 -9.14 12.75
CA PRO A 193 15.64 -7.90 12.18
C PRO A 193 17.01 -8.13 11.53
N PHE A 194 17.15 -7.73 10.27
CA PHE A 194 18.42 -7.74 9.54
C PHE A 194 18.82 -6.32 9.13
N THR A 195 19.96 -5.84 9.66
CA THR A 195 20.44 -4.49 9.34
C THR A 195 21.13 -4.47 7.98
N TRP A 196 20.49 -3.84 7.01
CA TRP A 196 21.00 -3.69 5.65
C TRP A 196 21.84 -2.42 5.51
N LYS A 197 23.00 -2.59 4.86
CA LYS A 197 23.94 -1.51 4.49
C LYS A 197 24.04 -1.47 2.96
N PRO A 198 23.27 -0.61 2.26
CA PRO A 198 23.21 -0.59 0.79
C PRO A 198 24.56 -0.36 0.09
N ALA A 199 25.51 0.32 0.72
CA ALA A 199 26.83 0.57 0.20
C ALA A 199 27.82 -0.60 0.39
N ASP A 200 27.43 -1.65 1.13
CA ASP A 200 28.26 -2.81 1.45
C ASP A 200 27.82 -4.00 0.58
N SER A 201 28.74 -4.46 -0.29
CA SER A 201 28.48 -5.57 -1.21
C SER A 201 28.21 -6.90 -0.49
N THR A 202 28.83 -7.14 0.65
CA THR A 202 28.58 -8.33 1.49
C THR A 202 27.17 -8.28 2.05
N SER A 203 26.76 -7.13 2.60
CA SER A 203 25.39 -6.93 3.08
C SER A 203 24.35 -7.10 1.99
N ASN A 204 24.62 -6.60 0.77
CA ASN A 204 23.73 -6.80 -0.39
C ASN A 204 23.62 -8.28 -0.78
N THR A 205 24.72 -9.02 -0.75
CA THR A 205 24.72 -10.45 -1.04
C THR A 205 23.92 -11.25 0.00
N GLU A 206 24.06 -10.94 1.27
CA GLU A 206 23.32 -11.60 2.35
C GLU A 206 21.81 -11.30 2.28
N VAL A 207 21.41 -10.07 1.93
CA VAL A 207 20.01 -9.72 1.70
C VAL A 207 19.49 -10.49 0.49
N ALA A 208 20.21 -10.51 -0.63
CA ALA A 208 19.82 -11.20 -1.84
C ALA A 208 19.58 -12.71 -1.63
N GLN A 209 20.41 -13.36 -0.81
CA GLN A 209 20.23 -14.77 -0.43
C GLN A 209 18.92 -14.99 0.34
N ARG A 210 18.56 -14.08 1.26
CA ARG A 210 17.30 -14.15 1.99
C ARG A 210 16.09 -13.93 1.06
N LEU A 211 16.20 -12.99 0.12
CA LEU A 211 15.16 -12.77 -0.88
C LEU A 211 14.96 -14.03 -1.74
N ALA A 212 16.04 -14.63 -2.26
CA ALA A 212 15.96 -15.81 -3.11
C ALA A 212 15.37 -17.04 -2.39
N ALA A 213 15.52 -17.12 -1.07
CA ALA A 213 14.98 -18.19 -0.25
C ALA A 213 13.53 -17.95 0.24
N ALA A 214 12.94 -16.79 -0.04
CA ALA A 214 11.64 -16.40 0.48
C ALA A 214 10.48 -16.95 -0.37
N ASP A 215 9.36 -17.28 0.28
CA ASP A 215 8.08 -17.57 -0.37
C ASP A 215 7.34 -16.26 -0.70
N VAL A 216 7.50 -15.25 0.16
CA VAL A 216 6.95 -13.92 -0.03
C VAL A 216 7.99 -12.84 0.24
N VAL A 217 8.13 -11.92 -0.69
CA VAL A 217 8.91 -10.70 -0.53
C VAL A 217 7.95 -9.50 -0.61
N ILE A 218 8.05 -8.58 0.35
CA ILE A 218 7.30 -7.31 0.33
C ILE A 218 8.31 -6.17 0.38
N SER A 219 8.51 -5.49 -0.76
CA SER A 219 9.32 -4.27 -0.84
C SER A 219 8.44 -3.06 -0.52
N THR A 220 8.78 -2.36 0.56
CA THR A 220 8.13 -1.11 0.99
C THR A 220 9.04 0.11 0.84
N LEU A 221 10.10 -0.05 0.08
CA LEU A 221 11.09 0.98 -0.18
C LEU A 221 10.61 1.97 -1.25
N PRO A 222 11.08 3.22 -1.22
CA PRO A 222 10.86 4.14 -2.33
C PRO A 222 11.59 3.66 -3.60
N ALA A 223 11.16 4.17 -4.76
CA ALA A 223 11.79 3.87 -6.05
C ALA A 223 13.32 4.03 -5.97
N HIS A 224 14.04 3.16 -6.64
CA HIS A 224 15.51 3.09 -6.72
C HIS A 224 16.25 2.75 -5.41
N ALA A 225 15.58 2.72 -4.25
CA ALA A 225 16.26 2.42 -3.00
C ALA A 225 16.72 0.94 -2.89
N ALA A 226 16.11 0.05 -3.66
CA ALA A 226 16.48 -1.36 -3.71
C ALA A 226 17.44 -1.71 -4.88
N ASP A 227 17.79 -0.76 -5.76
CA ASP A 227 18.65 -1.01 -6.93
C ASP A 227 19.97 -1.71 -6.60
N PRO A 228 20.66 -1.43 -5.45
CA PRO A 228 21.87 -2.16 -5.08
C PRO A 228 21.70 -3.67 -4.90
N LEU A 229 20.46 -4.15 -4.76
CA LEU A 229 20.16 -5.58 -4.61
C LEU A 229 19.98 -6.30 -5.95
N GLU A 230 19.79 -5.62 -7.09
CA GLU A 230 19.48 -6.25 -8.37
C GLU A 230 20.51 -7.30 -8.77
N GLY A 231 21.78 -6.89 -8.93
CA GLY A 231 22.85 -7.79 -9.34
C GLY A 231 23.07 -8.97 -8.38
N PRO A 232 23.22 -8.72 -7.06
CA PRO A 232 23.29 -9.80 -6.08
C PRO A 232 22.08 -10.73 -6.09
N LEU A 233 20.85 -10.22 -6.30
CA LEU A 233 19.64 -11.03 -6.37
C LEU A 233 19.64 -11.94 -7.61
N ARG A 234 19.99 -11.41 -8.79
CA ARG A 234 20.14 -12.22 -10.00
C ARG A 234 21.12 -13.37 -9.79
N GLN A 235 22.25 -13.11 -9.13
CA GLN A 235 23.23 -14.15 -8.82
C GLN A 235 22.70 -15.19 -7.81
N ALA A 236 21.98 -14.74 -6.77
CA ALA A 236 21.42 -15.64 -5.78
C ALA A 236 20.34 -16.55 -6.39
N LEU A 237 19.45 -15.98 -7.20
CA LEU A 237 18.39 -16.71 -7.91
C LEU A 237 18.96 -17.68 -8.96
N ALA A 238 20.00 -17.30 -9.68
CA ALA A 238 20.67 -18.21 -10.61
C ALA A 238 21.30 -19.42 -9.90
N ARG A 239 21.88 -19.23 -8.71
CA ARG A 239 22.42 -20.34 -7.88
C ARG A 239 21.33 -21.23 -7.30
N ALA A 240 20.16 -20.69 -7.05
CA ALA A 240 18.99 -21.42 -6.54
C ALA A 240 18.14 -22.03 -7.67
N GLU A 241 18.57 -21.89 -8.94
CA GLU A 241 17.83 -22.33 -10.13
C GLU A 241 16.43 -21.72 -10.25
N GLY A 242 16.25 -20.48 -9.77
CA GLY A 242 15.01 -19.72 -9.81
C GLY A 242 14.47 -19.32 -8.44
N THR A 243 13.25 -18.84 -8.42
CA THR A 243 12.50 -18.58 -7.18
C THR A 243 11.90 -19.87 -6.61
N ARG A 244 11.52 -19.85 -5.33
CA ARG A 244 10.72 -20.97 -4.78
C ARG A 244 9.40 -21.11 -5.54
N ALA A 245 8.92 -22.36 -5.66
CA ALA A 245 7.65 -22.63 -6.34
C ALA A 245 6.49 -21.86 -5.69
N GLY A 246 5.78 -21.07 -6.48
CA GLY A 246 4.68 -20.24 -6.01
C GLY A 246 5.11 -18.97 -5.25
N ALA A 247 6.40 -18.62 -5.26
CA ALA A 247 6.89 -17.44 -4.58
C ALA A 247 6.36 -16.14 -5.22
N VAL A 248 6.00 -15.17 -4.37
CA VAL A 248 5.39 -13.91 -4.78
C VAL A 248 6.20 -12.73 -4.25
N MET A 249 6.45 -11.74 -5.09
CA MET A 249 7.00 -10.45 -4.70
C MET A 249 5.97 -9.35 -4.87
N LEU A 250 5.65 -8.66 -3.80
CA LEU A 250 4.96 -7.37 -3.82
C LEU A 250 6.00 -6.24 -3.73
N ASP A 251 6.00 -5.35 -4.72
CA ASP A 251 6.72 -4.07 -4.59
C ASP A 251 5.69 -2.94 -4.60
N VAL A 252 5.70 -2.09 -3.56
CA VAL A 252 4.72 -1.00 -3.43
C VAL A 252 4.90 0.13 -4.45
N VAL A 253 6.03 0.13 -5.17
CA VAL A 253 6.28 1.07 -6.27
C VAL A 253 5.43 0.67 -7.48
N TYR A 254 4.78 1.65 -8.10
CA TYR A 254 4.02 1.46 -9.34
C TYR A 254 4.49 2.35 -10.50
N ALA A 255 5.41 3.29 -10.21
CA ALA A 255 6.06 4.11 -11.23
C ALA A 255 7.44 4.57 -10.72
N PRO A 256 8.54 4.27 -11.43
CA PRO A 256 8.63 3.41 -12.62
C PRO A 256 8.34 1.94 -12.30
N TRP A 257 7.83 1.19 -13.30
CA TRP A 257 7.54 -0.24 -13.16
C TRP A 257 7.98 -1.03 -14.41
N PRO A 258 8.56 -2.26 -14.25
CA PRO A 258 8.99 -2.87 -12.99
C PRO A 258 10.21 -2.16 -12.38
N THR A 259 10.40 -2.28 -11.06
CA THR A 259 11.66 -1.90 -10.42
C THR A 259 12.77 -2.91 -10.78
N ALA A 260 14.03 -2.54 -10.60
CA ALA A 260 15.16 -3.41 -10.92
C ALA A 260 15.07 -4.77 -10.18
N VAL A 261 14.70 -4.75 -8.90
CA VAL A 261 14.54 -5.96 -8.09
C VAL A 261 13.33 -6.79 -8.53
N ALA A 262 12.20 -6.14 -8.84
CA ALA A 262 11.02 -6.82 -9.37
C ALA A 262 11.30 -7.48 -10.74
N GLY A 263 12.05 -6.80 -11.62
CA GLY A 263 12.51 -7.37 -12.89
C GLY A 263 13.37 -8.62 -12.70
N ALA A 264 14.37 -8.56 -11.80
CA ALA A 264 15.21 -9.71 -11.48
C ALA A 264 14.41 -10.91 -10.93
N TRP A 265 13.37 -10.63 -10.12
CA TRP A 265 12.47 -11.64 -9.58
C TRP A 265 11.61 -12.32 -10.66
N ALA A 266 11.03 -11.53 -11.55
CA ALA A 266 10.20 -12.03 -12.65
C ALA A 266 11.01 -12.87 -13.64
N ASP A 267 12.23 -12.43 -13.99
CA ASP A 267 13.13 -13.15 -14.89
C ASP A 267 13.51 -14.54 -14.35
N ALA A 268 13.45 -14.71 -13.03
CA ALA A 268 13.70 -15.98 -12.34
C ALA A 268 12.42 -16.82 -12.12
N GLY A 269 11.30 -16.43 -12.72
CA GLY A 269 10.02 -17.18 -12.67
C GLY A 269 9.11 -16.86 -11.48
N GLY A 270 9.45 -15.88 -10.65
CA GLY A 270 8.61 -15.48 -9.51
C GLY A 270 7.39 -14.65 -9.92
N ALA A 271 6.28 -14.81 -9.20
CA ALA A 271 5.10 -13.97 -9.39
C ALA A 271 5.34 -12.55 -8.90
N LEU A 272 4.75 -11.58 -9.59
CA LEU A 272 4.79 -10.18 -9.19
C LEU A 272 3.40 -9.66 -8.81
N ALA A 273 3.32 -9.01 -7.67
CA ALA A 273 2.23 -8.14 -7.28
C ALA A 273 2.71 -6.68 -7.41
N PRO A 274 2.36 -5.95 -8.47
CA PRO A 274 2.76 -4.55 -8.60
C PRO A 274 2.06 -3.67 -7.58
N GLY A 275 2.68 -2.55 -7.19
CA GLY A 275 2.17 -1.64 -6.17
C GLY A 275 0.78 -1.08 -6.47
N TRP A 276 0.41 -0.94 -7.76
CA TRP A 276 -0.95 -0.53 -8.14
C TRP A 276 -2.01 -1.56 -7.73
N LEU A 277 -1.65 -2.84 -7.59
CA LEU A 277 -2.57 -3.88 -7.13
C LEU A 277 -2.89 -3.70 -5.63
N MET A 278 -1.86 -3.42 -4.82
CA MET A 278 -2.06 -3.03 -3.42
C MET A 278 -2.91 -1.75 -3.32
N LEU A 279 -2.63 -0.75 -4.16
CA LEU A 279 -3.38 0.50 -4.20
C LEU A 279 -4.86 0.26 -4.53
N LEU A 280 -5.18 -0.67 -5.42
CA LEU A 280 -6.53 -1.07 -5.76
C LEU A 280 -7.23 -1.73 -4.56
N HIS A 281 -6.64 -2.78 -4.03
CA HIS A 281 -7.25 -3.55 -2.95
C HIS A 281 -7.46 -2.75 -1.66
N GLN A 282 -6.57 -1.80 -1.33
CA GLN A 282 -6.75 -0.93 -0.16
C GLN A 282 -7.82 0.17 -0.39
N ALA A 283 -8.08 0.56 -1.65
CA ALA A 283 -9.08 1.58 -1.95
C ALA A 283 -10.52 1.05 -1.81
N VAL A 284 -10.74 -0.24 -2.01
CA VAL A 284 -12.07 -0.87 -1.84
C VAL A 284 -12.63 -0.65 -0.42
N PRO A 285 -11.93 -1.05 0.67
CA PRO A 285 -12.40 -0.76 2.02
C PRO A 285 -12.42 0.74 2.35
N GLN A 286 -11.57 1.58 1.74
CA GLN A 286 -11.66 3.04 1.92
C GLN A 286 -12.99 3.59 1.41
N VAL A 287 -13.40 3.20 0.19
CA VAL A 287 -14.70 3.59 -0.36
C VAL A 287 -15.83 3.10 0.53
N GLN A 288 -15.78 1.84 0.97
CA GLN A 288 -16.81 1.28 1.83
C GLN A 288 -16.92 2.02 3.16
N LEU A 289 -15.80 2.33 3.81
CA LEU A 289 -15.76 3.09 5.06
C LEU A 289 -16.34 4.51 4.92
N MET A 290 -16.02 5.19 3.82
CA MET A 290 -16.45 6.58 3.59
C MET A 290 -17.91 6.68 3.11
N THR A 291 -18.38 5.71 2.32
CA THR A 291 -19.70 5.77 1.64
C THR A 291 -20.75 4.84 2.24
N GLY A 292 -20.34 3.87 3.05
CA GLY A 292 -21.20 2.78 3.53
C GLY A 292 -21.59 1.77 2.44
N ARG A 293 -21.02 1.85 1.23
CA ARG A 293 -21.34 1.01 0.07
C ARG A 293 -20.12 0.24 -0.43
N GLN A 294 -20.33 -1.01 -0.83
CA GLN A 294 -19.29 -1.86 -1.41
C GLN A 294 -19.11 -1.51 -2.89
N PRO A 295 -17.92 -1.02 -3.32
CA PRO A 295 -17.67 -0.74 -4.74
C PRO A 295 -17.40 -2.02 -5.53
N ASP A 296 -17.62 -1.95 -6.85
CA ASP A 296 -17.16 -2.97 -7.79
C ASP A 296 -15.65 -2.78 -8.04
N ILE A 297 -14.85 -3.74 -7.62
CA ILE A 297 -13.39 -3.72 -7.79
C ILE A 297 -12.98 -3.75 -9.27
N GLU A 298 -13.75 -4.40 -10.15
CA GLU A 298 -13.40 -4.50 -11.59
C GLU A 298 -13.62 -3.17 -12.31
N CYS A 299 -14.62 -2.39 -11.91
CA CYS A 299 -14.80 -1.02 -12.38
C CYS A 299 -13.57 -0.15 -11.99
N MET A 300 -13.14 -0.23 -10.73
CA MET A 300 -11.96 0.48 -10.23
C MET A 300 -10.66 0.02 -10.93
N ARG A 301 -10.50 -1.30 -11.15
CA ARG A 301 -9.36 -1.90 -11.84
C ARG A 301 -9.23 -1.40 -13.27
N THR A 302 -10.34 -1.37 -13.99
CA THR A 302 -10.39 -0.90 -15.40
C THR A 302 -9.94 0.55 -15.50
N ALA A 303 -10.46 1.42 -14.63
CA ALA A 303 -10.06 2.83 -14.59
C ALA A 303 -8.58 3.00 -14.25
N LEU A 304 -8.07 2.21 -13.29
CA LEU A 304 -6.67 2.26 -12.87
C LEU A 304 -5.73 1.80 -14.00
N ARG A 305 -6.04 0.71 -14.67
CA ARG A 305 -5.25 0.22 -15.82
C ARG A 305 -5.21 1.23 -16.96
N SER A 306 -6.32 1.89 -17.24
CA SER A 306 -6.38 2.97 -18.24
C SER A 306 -5.49 4.15 -17.88
N ALA A 307 -5.43 4.50 -16.59
CA ALA A 307 -4.57 5.59 -16.10
C ALA A 307 -3.08 5.25 -16.08
N LEU A 308 -2.73 3.96 -15.99
CA LEU A 308 -1.34 3.46 -16.02
C LEU A 308 -0.85 3.18 -17.44
N ALA A 309 -1.74 3.09 -18.42
CA ALA A 309 -1.34 2.88 -19.81
C ALA A 309 -0.52 4.08 -20.32
N PRO A 310 0.55 3.86 -21.09
CA PRO A 310 1.26 4.97 -21.73
C PRO A 310 0.30 5.75 -22.63
N PRO A 311 0.48 7.08 -22.75
CA PRO A 311 -0.34 7.89 -23.64
C PRO A 311 -0.29 7.29 -25.05
N SER A 312 -1.47 7.00 -25.63
CA SER A 312 -1.55 6.51 -26.99
C SER A 312 -0.94 7.54 -27.94
N THR A 313 0.20 7.21 -28.52
CA THR A 313 0.78 7.98 -29.64
C THR A 313 -0.12 7.78 -30.86
N THR A 314 -1.16 8.59 -30.99
CA THR A 314 -1.87 8.71 -32.27
C THR A 314 -0.88 9.34 -33.26
N PRO A 315 -0.51 8.65 -34.37
CA PRO A 315 0.35 9.28 -35.36
C PRO A 315 -0.41 10.49 -35.94
N VAL A 316 0.22 11.67 -35.83
CA VAL A 316 -0.25 12.85 -36.56
C VAL A 316 -0.21 12.48 -38.03
N ARG A 317 -1.38 12.33 -38.67
CA ARG A 317 -1.47 12.25 -40.12
C ARG A 317 -0.98 13.59 -40.65
N THR A 318 0.23 13.62 -41.15
CA THR A 318 0.70 14.69 -42.06
C THR A 318 -0.07 14.49 -43.36
N ASN A 319 -1.04 15.34 -43.60
CA ASN A 319 -1.61 15.51 -44.93
C ASN A 319 -0.56 16.23 -45.77
N ASP A 320 0.07 15.53 -46.69
CA ASP A 320 0.74 16.10 -47.86
C ASP A 320 -0.31 16.44 -48.93
#